data_80e903617364ee9deb90b152c8f8ce9c
#
_entry.id   80e903617364ee9deb90b152c8f8ce9c
#
_cell.length_a   1.000
_cell.length_b   1.000
_cell.length_c   1.000
_cell.angle_alpha   90.00
_cell.angle_beta   90.00
_cell.angle_gamma   90.00
#
_symmetry.space_group_name_H-M   'P 1'
#
loop_
_entity.id
_entity.type
_entity.pdbx_description
1 polymer ?
#
loop_
_entity_poly.entity_id
_entity_poly.type
_entity_poly.pdbx_seq_one_letter_code
_entity_poly.pdbx_strand_id
1 'polypeptide(L)'
;MRIAAFTLAMLVAACTGERALPERQADGPPMRIVSLDFCADQYVLKLADRGSILALSPEAVMAHSYMRDEAGGLPMVRPLAEDAIALQPDLVVRSYGGGPNAERFFAEAGIPVLTVGWAGDFDAIRRVTQEMATGLGQPERGAALVAEIDARLAALPAGDAQSVLYMTPTGVTAGAGSMIDELLTAAGLTNFETRAGWHALPLERLTGEQPDLVAASFFDSTALSHDIWSAARHPVARKQMTTQPVAELAGAWTACGAWFALDAAEALAKAGVP
;
A
#
# COMPACT_ATOMS: atom_id res chain seq x y z
N MET A 1 -26.25 68.72 1.47
CA MET A 1 -24.98 68.11 1.89
C MET A 1 -25.17 66.61 1.81
N ARG A 2 -24.68 65.96 0.71
CA ARG A 2 -24.86 64.52 0.47
C ARG A 2 -23.48 63.88 0.74
N ILE A 3 -23.45 62.98 1.74
CA ILE A 3 -22.27 62.25 2.12
C ILE A 3 -22.30 60.94 1.32
N ALA A 4 -21.36 60.75 0.43
CA ALA A 4 -21.16 59.48 -0.31
C ALA A 4 -20.28 58.56 0.54
N ALA A 5 -20.86 57.38 0.91
CA ALA A 5 -20.10 56.32 1.57
C ALA A 5 -19.39 55.46 0.49
N PHE A 6 -18.05 55.47 0.51
CA PHE A 6 -17.24 54.56 -0.29
C PHE A 6 -17.05 53.27 0.49
N THR A 7 -17.66 52.19 0.02
CA THR A 7 -17.41 50.83 0.49
C THR A 7 -16.20 50.26 -0.25
N LEU A 8 -15.08 50.09 0.47
CA LEU A 8 -13.87 49.45 0.00
C LEU A 8 -14.07 47.93 0.12
N ALA A 9 -14.29 47.24 -0.98
CA ALA A 9 -14.32 45.79 -1.02
C ALA A 9 -12.86 45.25 -1.08
N MET A 10 -12.38 44.68 0.02
CA MET A 10 -11.12 43.92 0.04
C MET A 10 -11.36 42.56 -0.63
N LEU A 11 -10.82 42.37 -1.84
CA LEU A 11 -10.64 41.05 -2.43
C LEU A 11 -9.49 40.34 -1.72
N VAL A 12 -9.81 39.37 -0.87
CA VAL A 12 -8.85 38.40 -0.37
C VAL A 12 -8.68 37.32 -1.43
N ALA A 13 -7.65 37.43 -2.27
CA ALA A 13 -7.21 36.36 -3.14
C ALA A 13 -6.54 35.29 -2.27
N ALA A 14 -7.23 34.22 -1.94
CA ALA A 14 -6.66 33.03 -1.34
C ALA A 14 -5.84 32.30 -2.41
N CYS A 15 -4.53 32.51 -2.40
CA CYS A 15 -3.58 31.69 -3.15
C CYS A 15 -3.49 30.30 -2.49
N THR A 16 -4.38 29.39 -2.81
CA THR A 16 -4.15 27.95 -2.64
C THR A 16 -3.28 27.49 -3.80
N GLY A 17 -1.99 27.75 -3.69
CA GLY A 17 -1.01 27.26 -4.65
C GLY A 17 -0.75 25.78 -4.44
N GLU A 18 -1.62 24.95 -4.98
CA GLU A 18 -1.29 23.56 -5.24
C GLU A 18 -0.20 23.55 -6.30
N ARG A 19 1.01 23.20 -5.89
CA ARG A 19 2.17 23.19 -6.78
C ARG A 19 2.02 22.02 -7.73
N ALA A 20 1.72 22.30 -9.00
CA ALA A 20 1.60 21.27 -10.01
C ALA A 20 2.91 20.46 -10.09
N LEU A 21 2.77 19.13 -10.21
CA LEU A 21 3.90 18.26 -10.51
C LEU A 21 4.57 18.73 -11.81
N PRO A 22 5.90 18.60 -11.92
CA PRO A 22 6.60 19.03 -13.14
C PRO A 22 6.08 18.26 -14.36
N GLU A 23 5.59 18.97 -15.37
CA GLU A 23 5.33 18.38 -16.68
C GLU A 23 6.65 17.92 -17.29
N ARG A 24 6.75 16.65 -17.66
CA ARG A 24 7.91 16.10 -18.31
C ARG A 24 8.08 16.76 -19.69
N GLN A 25 9.15 17.49 -19.88
CA GLN A 25 9.58 17.90 -21.20
C GLN A 25 10.18 16.66 -21.91
N ALA A 26 9.66 16.29 -23.07
CA ALA A 26 10.04 15.07 -23.79
C ALA A 26 11.56 15.01 -24.14
N ASP A 27 12.22 16.14 -24.23
CA ASP A 27 13.64 16.27 -24.57
C ASP A 27 14.53 16.74 -23.39
N GLY A 28 13.98 16.76 -22.15
CA GLY A 28 14.72 17.13 -20.94
C GLY A 28 15.56 15.96 -20.37
N PRO A 29 16.49 16.25 -19.42
CA PRO A 29 17.19 15.20 -18.70
C PRO A 29 16.18 14.30 -17.99
N PRO A 30 16.50 13.01 -17.76
CA PRO A 30 15.62 12.10 -17.04
C PRO A 30 15.28 12.69 -15.66
N MET A 31 14.02 12.57 -15.26
CA MET A 31 13.56 12.96 -13.93
C MET A 31 14.40 12.25 -12.85
N ARG A 32 14.84 12.97 -11.83
CA ARG A 32 15.66 12.46 -10.73
C ARG A 32 14.77 12.17 -9.53
N ILE A 33 14.46 10.91 -9.29
CA ILE A 33 13.45 10.48 -8.32
C ILE A 33 14.11 9.91 -7.07
N VAL A 34 13.66 10.33 -5.89
CA VAL A 34 13.97 9.71 -4.59
C VAL A 34 12.68 9.16 -3.99
N SER A 35 12.71 7.90 -3.57
CA SER A 35 11.62 7.25 -2.85
C SER A 35 11.98 7.09 -1.37
N LEU A 36 11.02 7.32 -0.45
CA LEU A 36 11.29 7.46 0.99
C LEU A 36 10.64 6.39 1.88
N ASP A 37 9.86 5.49 1.32
CA ASP A 37 9.28 4.36 2.07
C ASP A 37 8.93 3.21 1.15
N PHE A 38 8.72 2.03 1.75
CA PHE A 38 8.56 0.82 0.94
C PHE A 38 7.31 0.83 0.05
N CYS A 39 6.21 1.50 0.42
CA CYS A 39 5.05 1.63 -0.45
C CYS A 39 5.34 2.51 -1.67
N ALA A 40 6.05 3.62 -1.48
CA ALA A 40 6.54 4.47 -2.57
C ALA A 40 7.51 3.74 -3.48
N ASP A 41 8.43 2.94 -2.89
CA ASP A 41 9.40 2.13 -3.63
C ASP A 41 8.73 1.20 -4.64
N GLN A 42 7.59 0.58 -4.28
CA GLN A 42 6.88 -0.32 -5.18
C GLN A 42 6.43 0.39 -6.47
N TYR A 43 5.79 1.56 -6.32
CA TYR A 43 5.32 2.33 -7.46
C TYR A 43 6.47 2.91 -8.29
N VAL A 44 7.54 3.40 -7.64
CA VAL A 44 8.73 3.91 -8.34
C VAL A 44 9.41 2.80 -9.14
N LEU A 45 9.62 1.62 -8.54
CA LEU A 45 10.23 0.46 -9.21
C LEU A 45 9.37 -0.09 -10.36
N LYS A 46 8.03 -0.08 -10.21
CA LYS A 46 7.11 -0.59 -11.24
C LYS A 46 6.94 0.36 -12.41
N LEU A 47 6.87 1.66 -12.15
CA LEU A 47 6.41 2.64 -13.13
C LEU A 47 7.51 3.52 -13.69
N ALA A 48 8.50 3.95 -12.88
CA ALA A 48 9.54 4.86 -13.34
C ALA A 48 10.56 4.15 -14.24
N ASP A 49 11.27 4.95 -15.04
CA ASP A 49 12.46 4.46 -15.73
C ASP A 49 13.58 4.22 -14.70
N ARG A 50 14.22 3.06 -14.74
CA ARG A 50 15.27 2.70 -13.77
C ARG A 50 16.39 3.75 -13.68
N GLY A 51 16.75 4.36 -14.81
CA GLY A 51 17.77 5.42 -14.88
C GLY A 51 17.36 6.75 -14.23
N SER A 52 16.08 6.92 -13.95
CA SER A 52 15.53 8.07 -13.23
C SER A 52 15.60 7.91 -11.70
N ILE A 53 15.83 6.72 -11.19
CA ILE A 53 15.82 6.43 -9.74
C ILE A 53 17.16 6.79 -9.14
N LEU A 54 17.21 7.87 -8.35
CA LEU A 54 18.41 8.29 -7.63
C LEU A 54 18.66 7.41 -6.39
N ALA A 55 17.61 7.16 -5.62
CA ALA A 55 17.69 6.34 -4.43
C ALA A 55 16.29 5.86 -4.01
N LEU A 56 16.28 4.71 -3.34
CA LEU A 56 15.13 4.09 -2.71
C LEU A 56 15.27 4.13 -1.18
N SER A 57 14.21 3.81 -0.47
CA SER A 57 14.31 3.60 0.97
C SER A 57 15.09 2.31 1.28
N PRO A 58 15.66 2.17 2.49
CA PRO A 58 16.31 0.93 2.92
C PRO A 58 15.34 -0.26 3.01
N GLU A 59 14.04 0.01 3.04
CA GLU A 59 12.99 -1.02 3.08
C GLU A 59 12.76 -1.68 1.72
N ALA A 60 13.23 -1.06 0.62
CA ALA A 60 13.05 -1.57 -0.75
C ALA A 60 13.57 -3.00 -0.97
N VAL A 61 14.59 -3.43 -0.19
CA VAL A 61 15.21 -4.76 -0.28
C VAL A 61 14.77 -5.73 0.82
N MET A 62 13.86 -5.32 1.69
CA MET A 62 13.39 -6.14 2.81
C MET A 62 12.38 -7.19 2.36
N ALA A 63 12.19 -8.26 3.15
CA ALA A 63 11.30 -9.37 2.82
C ALA A 63 9.85 -8.96 2.55
N HIS A 64 9.38 -7.90 3.22
CA HIS A 64 8.03 -7.34 3.00
C HIS A 64 7.91 -6.43 1.77
N SER A 65 9.01 -6.13 1.07
CA SER A 65 8.99 -5.39 -0.19
C SER A 65 8.70 -6.34 -1.36
N TYR A 66 7.62 -6.10 -2.08
CA TYR A 66 7.21 -6.92 -3.21
C TYR A 66 8.22 -6.85 -4.36
N MET A 67 8.70 -5.63 -4.68
CA MET A 67 9.66 -5.36 -5.76
C MET A 67 11.13 -5.43 -5.31
N ARG A 68 11.45 -6.19 -4.24
CA ARG A 68 12.81 -6.23 -3.65
C ARG A 68 13.89 -6.69 -4.62
N ASP A 69 13.54 -7.57 -5.54
CA ASP A 69 14.51 -8.12 -6.50
C ASP A 69 14.90 -7.05 -7.54
N GLU A 70 13.95 -6.21 -7.95
CA GLU A 70 14.16 -5.08 -8.86
C GLU A 70 14.91 -3.92 -8.19
N ALA A 71 14.89 -3.82 -6.87
CA ALA A 71 15.63 -2.83 -6.10
C ALA A 71 17.14 -3.10 -6.10
N GLY A 72 17.58 -4.32 -6.44
CA GLY A 72 18.97 -4.72 -6.44
C GLY A 72 19.87 -3.80 -7.25
N GLY A 73 20.98 -3.32 -6.65
CA GLY A 73 21.96 -2.43 -7.28
C GLY A 73 21.54 -0.96 -7.39
N LEU A 74 20.37 -0.56 -6.91
CA LEU A 74 19.98 0.85 -6.78
C LEU A 74 20.51 1.43 -5.47
N PRO A 75 20.89 2.72 -5.43
CA PRO A 75 21.29 3.39 -4.20
C PRO A 75 20.14 3.45 -3.19
N MET A 76 20.48 3.44 -1.90
CA MET A 76 19.53 3.61 -0.80
C MET A 76 19.80 4.93 -0.07
N VAL A 77 18.75 5.56 0.42
CA VAL A 77 18.81 6.78 1.23
C VAL A 77 18.01 6.60 2.50
N ARG A 78 18.49 7.14 3.62
CA ARG A 78 17.70 7.16 4.84
C ARG A 78 16.39 7.93 4.60
N PRO A 79 15.24 7.50 5.16
CA PRO A 79 13.94 8.13 4.93
C PRO A 79 13.80 9.42 5.77
N LEU A 80 14.75 10.34 5.61
CA LEU A 80 14.79 11.67 6.22
C LEU A 80 14.79 12.73 5.14
N ALA A 81 14.06 13.82 5.39
CA ALA A 81 13.94 14.90 4.40
C ALA A 81 15.30 15.50 4.03
N GLU A 82 16.19 15.70 5.03
CA GLU A 82 17.52 16.28 4.82
C GLU A 82 18.40 15.42 3.90
N ASP A 83 18.36 14.10 4.09
CA ASP A 83 19.15 13.17 3.27
C ASP A 83 18.64 13.14 1.82
N ALA A 84 17.32 13.20 1.63
CA ALA A 84 16.72 13.26 0.32
C ALA A 84 17.04 14.58 -0.40
N ILE A 85 16.94 15.71 0.30
CA ILE A 85 17.24 17.04 -0.24
C ILE A 85 18.71 17.12 -0.69
N ALA A 86 19.63 16.50 0.07
CA ALA A 86 21.06 16.50 -0.27
C ALA A 86 21.35 15.83 -1.63
N LEU A 87 20.49 14.93 -2.09
CA LEU A 87 20.58 14.28 -3.40
C LEU A 87 20.08 15.19 -4.56
N GLN A 88 19.47 16.32 -4.24
CA GLN A 88 18.91 17.28 -5.22
C GLN A 88 17.96 16.58 -6.24
N PRO A 89 16.91 15.88 -5.79
CA PRO A 89 15.96 15.24 -6.69
C PRO A 89 15.05 16.27 -7.36
N ASP A 90 14.50 15.88 -8.52
CA ASP A 90 13.45 16.65 -9.20
C ASP A 90 12.06 16.28 -8.61
N LEU A 91 11.94 15.09 -8.02
CA LEU A 91 10.71 14.58 -7.43
C LEU A 91 11.03 13.68 -6.23
N VAL A 92 10.30 13.87 -5.14
CA VAL A 92 10.28 12.93 -4.02
C VAL A 92 8.95 12.16 -4.03
N VAL A 93 9.01 10.83 -3.87
CA VAL A 93 7.85 9.97 -3.76
C VAL A 93 7.79 9.40 -2.34
N ARG A 94 6.62 9.49 -1.70
CA ARG A 94 6.43 9.01 -0.33
C ARG A 94 4.97 8.63 -0.04
N SER A 95 4.76 7.79 0.96
CA SER A 95 3.48 7.68 1.66
C SER A 95 3.59 8.25 3.08
N TYR A 96 4.57 7.81 3.85
CA TYR A 96 4.85 8.25 5.23
C TYR A 96 6.31 8.66 5.49
N GLY A 97 7.24 8.28 4.62
CA GLY A 97 8.67 8.56 4.76
C GLY A 97 9.03 10.04 4.78
N GLY A 98 10.25 10.38 5.23
CA GLY A 98 10.76 11.76 5.31
C GLY A 98 10.65 12.40 6.68
N GLY A 99 10.02 11.73 7.65
CA GLY A 99 9.89 12.19 9.02
C GLY A 99 8.82 13.28 9.24
N PRO A 100 8.72 13.80 10.47
CA PRO A 100 7.81 14.89 10.81
C PRO A 100 8.11 16.14 9.97
N ASN A 101 7.08 16.81 9.48
CA ASN A 101 7.21 18.04 8.67
C ASN A 101 7.93 17.86 7.33
N ALA A 102 8.09 16.64 6.80
CA ALA A 102 8.77 16.38 5.53
C ALA A 102 8.25 17.25 4.38
N GLU A 103 6.92 17.39 4.26
CA GLU A 103 6.28 18.22 3.23
C GLU A 103 6.73 19.68 3.31
N ARG A 104 6.85 20.24 4.50
CA ARG A 104 7.34 21.61 4.69
C ARG A 104 8.79 21.74 4.25
N PHE A 105 9.65 20.80 4.63
CA PHE A 105 11.08 20.84 4.23
C PHE A 105 11.25 20.72 2.72
N PHE A 106 10.51 19.84 2.06
CA PHE A 106 10.55 19.73 0.60
C PHE A 106 10.00 20.98 -0.08
N ALA A 107 8.91 21.58 0.44
CA ALA A 107 8.36 22.81 -0.09
C ALA A 107 9.36 23.99 0.03
N GLU A 108 10.03 24.13 1.18
CA GLU A 108 11.07 25.13 1.42
C GLU A 108 12.28 24.93 0.48
N ALA A 109 12.65 23.66 0.21
CA ALA A 109 13.69 23.31 -0.76
C ALA A 109 13.25 23.43 -2.23
N GLY A 110 11.97 23.69 -2.49
CA GLY A 110 11.43 23.79 -3.84
C GLY A 110 11.27 22.46 -4.55
N ILE A 111 11.29 21.33 -3.82
CA ILE A 111 11.19 19.98 -4.37
C ILE A 111 9.72 19.52 -4.33
N PRO A 112 9.11 19.15 -5.46
CA PRO A 112 7.77 18.60 -5.50
C PRO A 112 7.72 17.21 -4.85
N VAL A 113 6.56 16.88 -4.22
CA VAL A 113 6.31 15.60 -3.58
C VAL A 113 5.12 14.93 -4.25
N LEU A 114 5.28 13.67 -4.65
CA LEU A 114 4.22 12.80 -5.09
C LEU A 114 3.87 11.85 -3.93
N THR A 115 2.66 11.98 -3.40
CA THR A 115 2.22 11.18 -2.26
C THR A 115 1.44 9.96 -2.73
N VAL A 116 1.84 8.77 -2.28
CA VAL A 116 1.09 7.53 -2.49
C VAL A 116 -0.19 7.59 -1.66
N GLY A 117 -1.33 7.57 -2.33
CA GLY A 117 -2.65 7.59 -1.69
C GLY A 117 -2.95 6.31 -0.92
N TRP A 118 -3.89 6.39 0.00
CA TRP A 118 -4.43 5.21 0.68
C TRP A 118 -5.31 4.40 -0.27
N ALA A 119 -5.11 3.08 -0.32
CA ALA A 119 -5.92 2.16 -1.08
C ALA A 119 -6.40 1.01 -0.17
N GLY A 120 -7.68 1.02 0.16
CA GLY A 120 -8.35 0.02 1.01
C GLY A 120 -9.21 -0.98 0.22
N ASP A 121 -9.33 -0.79 -1.09
CA ASP A 121 -10.09 -1.63 -2.01
C ASP A 121 -9.46 -1.57 -3.42
N PHE A 122 -9.95 -2.40 -4.35
CA PHE A 122 -9.42 -2.43 -5.71
C PHE A 122 -9.73 -1.18 -6.52
N ASP A 123 -10.81 -0.46 -6.25
CA ASP A 123 -11.12 0.81 -6.92
C ASP A 123 -10.10 1.88 -6.52
N ALA A 124 -9.75 1.93 -5.24
CA ALA A 124 -8.70 2.81 -4.75
C ALA A 124 -7.31 2.41 -5.29
N ILE A 125 -7.00 1.11 -5.43
CA ILE A 125 -5.76 0.63 -6.06
C ILE A 125 -5.65 1.13 -7.51
N ARG A 126 -6.73 1.02 -8.32
CA ARG A 126 -6.74 1.53 -9.69
C ARG A 126 -6.46 3.02 -9.76
N ARG A 127 -7.16 3.78 -8.93
CA ARG A 127 -7.02 5.24 -8.85
C ARG A 127 -5.61 5.64 -8.43
N VAL A 128 -5.08 5.09 -7.35
CA VAL A 128 -3.71 5.37 -6.87
C VAL A 128 -2.68 4.97 -7.92
N THR A 129 -2.85 3.82 -8.58
CA THR A 129 -1.95 3.37 -9.66
C THR A 129 -1.90 4.40 -10.79
N GLN A 130 -3.04 4.93 -11.22
CA GLN A 130 -3.11 5.92 -12.28
C GLN A 130 -2.55 7.28 -11.86
N GLU A 131 -2.82 7.72 -10.62
CA GLU A 131 -2.26 8.94 -10.02
C GLU A 131 -0.73 8.87 -9.95
N MET A 132 -0.20 7.75 -9.44
CA MET A 132 1.25 7.52 -9.35
C MET A 132 1.92 7.48 -10.73
N ALA A 133 1.33 6.78 -11.68
CA ALA A 133 1.84 6.73 -13.04
C ALA A 133 1.86 8.10 -13.71
N THR A 134 0.81 8.88 -13.54
CA THR A 134 0.72 10.26 -14.05
C THR A 134 1.80 11.14 -13.42
N GLY A 135 1.95 11.09 -12.09
CA GLY A 135 2.95 11.86 -11.37
C GLY A 135 4.39 11.46 -11.70
N LEU A 136 4.63 10.22 -12.09
CA LEU A 136 5.91 9.70 -12.55
C LEU A 136 6.15 9.93 -14.06
N GLY A 137 5.20 10.59 -14.77
CA GLY A 137 5.28 10.83 -16.21
C GLY A 137 5.13 9.56 -17.06
N GLN A 138 4.44 8.55 -16.54
CA GLN A 138 4.26 7.23 -17.18
C GLN A 138 2.77 6.82 -17.27
N PRO A 139 1.86 7.71 -17.75
CA PRO A 139 0.41 7.44 -17.71
C PRO A 139 0.01 6.18 -18.47
N GLU A 140 0.71 5.85 -19.55
CA GLU A 140 0.45 4.65 -20.35
C GLU A 140 0.81 3.36 -19.59
N ARG A 141 1.90 3.35 -18.81
CA ARG A 141 2.25 2.22 -17.93
C ARG A 141 1.20 2.05 -16.83
N GLY A 142 0.68 3.15 -16.31
CA GLY A 142 -0.43 3.12 -15.35
C GLY A 142 -1.68 2.50 -15.94
N ALA A 143 -2.10 2.95 -17.13
CA ALA A 143 -3.26 2.41 -17.83
C ALA A 143 -3.10 0.90 -18.13
N ALA A 144 -1.92 0.47 -18.55
CA ALA A 144 -1.62 -0.94 -18.80
C ALA A 144 -1.70 -1.77 -17.50
N LEU A 145 -1.16 -1.24 -16.39
CA LEU A 145 -1.22 -1.92 -15.09
C LEU A 145 -2.65 -2.00 -14.54
N VAL A 146 -3.48 -0.96 -14.72
CA VAL A 146 -4.90 -0.99 -14.36
C VAL A 146 -5.65 -2.03 -15.19
N ALA A 147 -5.39 -2.13 -16.49
CA ALA A 147 -5.99 -3.15 -17.35
C ALA A 147 -5.56 -4.58 -16.93
N GLU A 148 -4.32 -4.76 -16.47
CA GLU A 148 -3.84 -6.03 -15.90
C GLU A 148 -4.61 -6.38 -14.61
N ILE A 149 -4.80 -5.40 -13.71
CA ILE A 149 -5.61 -5.58 -12.48
C ILE A 149 -7.01 -6.05 -12.84
N ASP A 150 -7.68 -5.38 -13.77
CA ASP A 150 -9.05 -5.72 -14.18
C ASP A 150 -9.14 -7.13 -14.79
N ALA A 151 -8.21 -7.47 -15.65
CA ALA A 151 -8.16 -8.78 -16.27
C ALA A 151 -7.94 -9.90 -15.24
N ARG A 152 -7.05 -9.71 -14.27
CA ARG A 152 -6.77 -10.68 -13.21
C ARG A 152 -7.96 -10.82 -12.26
N LEU A 153 -8.61 -9.72 -11.87
CA LEU A 153 -9.84 -9.77 -11.05
C LEU A 153 -10.96 -10.52 -11.77
N ALA A 154 -11.17 -10.25 -13.06
CA ALA A 154 -12.19 -10.93 -13.86
C ALA A 154 -11.91 -12.43 -14.06
N ALA A 155 -10.65 -12.86 -13.94
CA ALA A 155 -10.23 -14.25 -14.07
C ALA A 155 -10.32 -15.04 -12.74
N LEU A 156 -10.59 -14.40 -11.61
CA LEU A 156 -10.76 -15.09 -10.35
C LEU A 156 -11.96 -16.05 -10.43
N PRO A 157 -11.83 -17.29 -9.93
CA PRO A 157 -12.93 -18.24 -9.93
C PRO A 157 -14.07 -17.77 -9.01
N ALA A 158 -15.29 -18.14 -9.33
CA ALA A 158 -16.39 -17.98 -8.40
C ALA A 158 -16.13 -18.88 -7.17
N GLY A 159 -16.07 -18.25 -6.00
CA GLY A 159 -15.89 -18.98 -4.74
C GLY A 159 -17.20 -19.59 -4.24
N ASP A 160 -17.09 -20.44 -3.21
CA ASP A 160 -18.20 -21.13 -2.56
C ASP A 160 -18.63 -20.50 -1.23
N ALA A 161 -18.22 -19.25 -1.00
CA ALA A 161 -18.51 -18.45 0.18
C ALA A 161 -18.00 -19.04 1.52
N GLN A 162 -16.96 -19.90 1.48
CA GLN A 162 -16.30 -20.40 2.70
C GLN A 162 -15.88 -19.23 3.60
N SER A 163 -16.02 -19.45 4.93
CA SER A 163 -15.62 -18.45 5.91
C SER A 163 -14.13 -18.53 6.22
N VAL A 164 -13.44 -17.41 6.15
CA VAL A 164 -11.98 -17.33 6.28
C VAL A 164 -11.56 -16.46 7.45
N LEU A 165 -10.73 -17.00 8.33
CA LEU A 165 -10.06 -16.23 9.37
C LEU A 165 -8.68 -15.78 8.90
N TYR A 166 -8.51 -14.47 8.72
CA TYR A 166 -7.17 -13.90 8.50
C TYR A 166 -6.40 -13.82 9.81
N MET A 167 -5.15 -14.25 9.80
CA MET A 167 -4.28 -14.24 10.98
C MET A 167 -2.91 -13.67 10.67
N THR A 168 -2.43 -12.78 11.55
CA THR A 168 -1.06 -12.24 11.52
C THR A 168 -0.20 -12.84 12.65
N PRO A 169 1.14 -12.75 12.55
CA PRO A 169 2.06 -13.19 13.61
C PRO A 169 1.80 -12.51 14.96
N THR A 170 1.36 -11.26 14.94
CA THR A 170 1.06 -10.46 16.13
C THR A 170 -0.29 -10.80 16.76
N GLY A 171 -1.05 -11.73 16.18
CA GLY A 171 -2.36 -12.13 16.69
C GLY A 171 -3.48 -11.15 16.39
N VAL A 172 -3.36 -10.46 15.25
CA VAL A 172 -4.36 -9.52 14.74
C VAL A 172 -5.08 -10.14 13.54
N THR A 173 -6.36 -9.85 13.42
CA THR A 173 -7.22 -10.13 12.26
C THR A 173 -7.78 -8.84 11.69
N ALA A 174 -8.34 -8.91 10.49
CA ALA A 174 -8.97 -7.78 9.81
C ALA A 174 -10.40 -8.15 9.41
N GLY A 175 -11.35 -7.28 9.69
CA GLY A 175 -12.77 -7.49 9.39
C GLY A 175 -13.29 -6.56 8.29
N ALA A 176 -14.60 -6.35 8.29
CA ALA A 176 -15.32 -5.64 7.23
C ALA A 176 -14.70 -4.28 6.88
N GLY A 177 -14.66 -3.96 5.58
CA GLY A 177 -14.14 -2.70 5.04
C GLY A 177 -12.61 -2.56 5.10
N SER A 178 -11.87 -3.62 5.42
CA SER A 178 -10.41 -3.66 5.29
C SER A 178 -9.99 -4.18 3.91
N MET A 179 -8.74 -3.94 3.51
CA MET A 179 -8.18 -4.54 2.30
C MET A 179 -8.25 -6.07 2.34
N ILE A 180 -8.10 -6.70 3.51
CA ILE A 180 -8.22 -8.15 3.65
C ILE A 180 -9.64 -8.61 3.34
N ASP A 181 -10.65 -7.87 3.79
CA ASP A 181 -12.07 -8.16 3.48
C ASP A 181 -12.34 -8.05 1.96
N GLU A 182 -11.77 -7.06 1.32
CA GLU A 182 -11.81 -6.89 -0.14
C GLU A 182 -11.17 -8.06 -0.87
N LEU A 183 -9.98 -8.53 -0.42
CA LEU A 183 -9.29 -9.69 -1.00
C LEU A 183 -10.13 -10.97 -0.87
N LEU A 184 -10.73 -11.20 0.30
CA LEU A 184 -11.61 -12.33 0.53
C LEU A 184 -12.85 -12.28 -0.37
N THR A 185 -13.48 -11.10 -0.45
CA THR A 185 -14.67 -10.88 -1.30
C THR A 185 -14.33 -11.12 -2.78
N ALA A 186 -13.21 -10.58 -3.26
CA ALA A 186 -12.75 -10.77 -4.63
C ALA A 186 -12.46 -12.26 -4.94
N ALA A 187 -11.97 -13.01 -3.96
CA ALA A 187 -11.75 -14.44 -4.06
C ALA A 187 -13.05 -15.28 -3.91
N GLY A 188 -14.22 -14.67 -3.76
CA GLY A 188 -15.51 -15.34 -3.56
C GLY A 188 -15.66 -16.01 -2.18
N LEU A 189 -14.92 -15.51 -1.17
CA LEU A 189 -14.90 -16.01 0.19
C LEU A 189 -15.60 -15.01 1.13
N THR A 190 -15.90 -15.44 2.35
CA THR A 190 -16.50 -14.60 3.39
C THR A 190 -15.55 -14.41 4.55
N ASN A 191 -15.55 -13.22 5.14
CA ASN A 191 -14.68 -12.92 6.26
C ASN A 191 -15.28 -13.45 7.56
N PHE A 192 -14.53 -14.30 8.28
CA PHE A 192 -14.94 -14.78 9.61
C PHE A 192 -15.06 -13.61 10.60
N GLU A 193 -14.17 -12.60 10.56
CA GLU A 193 -14.29 -11.39 11.38
C GLU A 193 -15.23 -10.37 10.71
N THR A 194 -16.39 -10.17 11.31
CA THR A 194 -17.45 -9.29 10.77
C THR A 194 -17.40 -7.86 11.30
N ARG A 195 -16.66 -7.60 12.37
CA ARG A 195 -16.48 -6.23 12.90
C ARG A 195 -15.58 -5.43 11.99
N ALA A 196 -15.92 -4.17 11.74
CA ALA A 196 -15.15 -3.32 10.84
C ALA A 196 -13.74 -3.03 11.38
N GLY A 197 -12.73 -3.07 10.48
CA GLY A 197 -11.35 -2.70 10.78
C GLY A 197 -10.50 -3.82 11.38
N TRP A 198 -9.44 -3.44 12.09
CA TRP A 198 -8.44 -4.35 12.64
C TRP A 198 -8.72 -4.68 14.11
N HIS A 199 -8.63 -5.97 14.48
CA HIS A 199 -8.93 -6.46 15.82
C HIS A 199 -7.93 -7.52 16.27
N ALA A 200 -7.81 -7.72 17.59
CA ALA A 200 -7.19 -8.93 18.12
C ALA A 200 -8.00 -10.16 17.66
N LEU A 201 -7.33 -11.30 17.49
CA LEU A 201 -7.98 -12.57 17.16
C LEU A 201 -9.15 -12.84 18.12
N PRO A 202 -10.33 -13.24 17.61
CA PRO A 202 -11.54 -13.46 18.41
C PRO A 202 -11.48 -14.81 19.15
N LEU A 203 -10.53 -14.95 20.11
CA LEU A 203 -10.23 -16.22 20.79
C LEU A 203 -11.43 -16.84 21.46
N GLU A 204 -12.31 -16.03 22.07
CA GLU A 204 -13.54 -16.51 22.71
C GLU A 204 -14.48 -17.12 21.68
N ARG A 205 -14.70 -16.43 20.55
CA ARG A 205 -15.54 -16.94 19.46
C ARG A 205 -14.99 -18.23 18.87
N LEU A 206 -13.66 -18.32 18.70
CA LEU A 206 -12.98 -19.51 18.17
C LEU A 206 -13.06 -20.75 19.10
N THR A 207 -13.57 -20.64 20.33
CA THR A 207 -13.85 -21.79 21.19
C THR A 207 -15.13 -22.54 20.78
N GLY A 208 -16.10 -21.83 20.19
CA GLY A 208 -17.40 -22.37 19.78
C GLY A 208 -17.65 -22.39 18.27
N GLU A 209 -16.97 -21.54 17.52
CA GLU A 209 -17.10 -21.43 16.07
C GLU A 209 -15.74 -21.70 15.41
N GLN A 210 -15.76 -22.21 14.19
CA GLN A 210 -14.54 -22.47 13.42
C GLN A 210 -14.68 -21.85 12.01
N PRO A 211 -13.64 -21.19 11.47
CA PRO A 211 -13.61 -20.84 10.08
C PRO A 211 -13.45 -22.09 9.22
N ASP A 212 -13.83 -22.04 7.95
CA ASP A 212 -13.60 -23.12 7.00
C ASP A 212 -12.16 -23.14 6.50
N LEU A 213 -11.50 -21.96 6.47
CA LEU A 213 -10.15 -21.75 5.99
C LEU A 213 -9.43 -20.72 6.88
N VAL A 214 -8.12 -20.84 7.04
CA VAL A 214 -7.26 -19.82 7.65
C VAL A 214 -6.38 -19.18 6.59
N ALA A 215 -6.44 -17.86 6.47
CA ALA A 215 -5.50 -17.08 5.67
C ALA A 215 -4.38 -16.57 6.60
N ALA A 216 -3.17 -17.11 6.45
CA ALA A 216 -2.07 -16.84 7.35
C ALA A 216 -0.96 -16.03 6.67
N SER A 217 -0.65 -14.85 7.20
CA SER A 217 0.44 -14.00 6.72
C SER A 217 1.66 -14.09 7.63
N PHE A 218 2.22 -15.30 7.78
CA PHE A 218 3.32 -15.58 8.70
C PHE A 218 4.69 -15.74 8.04
N PHE A 219 4.71 -15.97 6.74
CA PHE A 219 5.84 -16.64 6.07
C PHE A 219 7.10 -15.80 5.97
N ASP A 220 6.98 -14.48 5.96
CA ASP A 220 8.14 -13.57 5.84
C ASP A 220 8.53 -12.93 7.17
N SER A 221 7.89 -13.31 8.28
CA SER A 221 8.17 -12.67 9.56
C SER A 221 8.98 -13.57 10.49
N THR A 222 10.21 -13.18 10.73
CA THR A 222 11.02 -13.64 11.87
C THR A 222 10.43 -13.16 13.22
N ALA A 223 9.43 -12.28 13.19
CA ALA A 223 8.79 -11.67 14.35
C ALA A 223 8.06 -12.67 15.26
N LEU A 224 7.59 -13.80 14.73
CA LEU A 224 6.96 -14.88 15.54
C LEU A 224 7.85 -15.40 16.68
N SER A 225 9.16 -15.32 16.52
CA SER A 225 10.09 -15.82 17.53
C SER A 225 10.16 -14.94 18.78
N HIS A 226 9.76 -13.67 18.69
CA HIS A 226 10.01 -12.68 19.73
C HIS A 226 8.77 -12.23 20.50
N ASP A 227 7.56 -12.29 19.92
CA ASP A 227 6.33 -11.91 20.62
C ASP A 227 5.68 -13.10 21.33
N ILE A 228 6.12 -13.35 22.56
CA ILE A 228 5.55 -14.40 23.42
C ILE A 228 4.11 -14.12 23.87
N TRP A 229 3.64 -12.89 23.73
CA TRP A 229 2.31 -12.43 24.14
C TRP A 229 1.29 -12.42 22.99
N SER A 230 1.73 -12.72 21.78
CA SER A 230 0.85 -12.73 20.60
C SER A 230 -0.34 -13.69 20.80
N ALA A 231 -1.56 -13.20 20.51
CA ALA A 231 -2.76 -14.02 20.49
C ALA A 231 -2.67 -15.17 19.48
N ALA A 232 -1.84 -15.09 18.44
CA ALA A 232 -1.58 -16.18 17.50
C ALA A 232 -0.94 -17.41 18.16
N ARG A 233 -0.26 -17.24 19.30
CA ARG A 233 0.33 -18.34 20.09
C ARG A 233 -0.66 -19.03 21.02
N HIS A 234 -1.82 -18.44 21.24
CA HIS A 234 -2.84 -19.05 22.09
C HIS A 234 -3.27 -20.42 21.55
N PRO A 235 -3.47 -21.45 22.42
CA PRO A 235 -3.82 -22.79 21.97
C PRO A 235 -5.05 -22.84 21.04
N VAL A 236 -6.05 -22.00 21.29
CA VAL A 236 -7.27 -21.90 20.45
C VAL A 236 -6.94 -21.40 19.04
N ALA A 237 -6.08 -20.37 18.89
CA ALA A 237 -5.65 -19.86 17.59
C ALA A 237 -4.79 -20.90 16.84
N ARG A 238 -3.83 -21.52 17.55
CA ARG A 238 -2.98 -22.57 16.98
C ARG A 238 -3.77 -23.79 16.51
N LYS A 239 -4.85 -24.14 17.22
CA LYS A 239 -5.74 -25.21 16.80
C LYS A 239 -6.31 -24.93 15.40
N GLN A 240 -6.71 -23.70 15.09
CA GLN A 240 -7.23 -23.36 13.75
C GLN A 240 -6.19 -23.65 12.66
N MET A 241 -4.93 -23.28 12.89
CA MET A 241 -3.82 -23.55 11.96
C MET A 241 -3.52 -25.04 11.73
N THR A 242 -3.95 -25.92 12.62
CA THR A 242 -3.70 -27.37 12.53
C THR A 242 -4.92 -28.19 12.12
N THR A 243 -6.12 -27.65 12.26
CA THR A 243 -7.38 -28.37 11.99
C THR A 243 -8.10 -27.89 10.74
N GLN A 244 -7.81 -26.66 10.28
CA GLN A 244 -8.39 -26.09 9.07
C GLN A 244 -7.36 -26.08 7.94
N PRO A 245 -7.78 -26.05 6.67
CA PRO A 245 -6.93 -25.72 5.56
C PRO A 245 -6.29 -24.34 5.78
N VAL A 246 -5.06 -24.13 5.30
CA VAL A 246 -4.33 -22.88 5.46
C VAL A 246 -3.93 -22.34 4.10
N ALA A 247 -4.35 -21.12 3.78
CA ALA A 247 -3.82 -20.32 2.68
C ALA A 247 -2.63 -19.51 3.20
N GLU A 248 -1.47 -19.77 2.64
CA GLU A 248 -0.25 -19.03 2.96
C GLU A 248 -0.19 -17.75 2.15
N LEU A 249 -0.13 -16.59 2.82
CA LEU A 249 -0.01 -15.30 2.17
C LEU A 249 1.37 -14.71 2.46
N ALA A 250 2.14 -14.43 1.41
CA ALA A 250 3.38 -13.70 1.56
C ALA A 250 3.11 -12.31 2.16
N GLY A 251 3.89 -11.92 3.17
CA GLY A 251 3.73 -10.61 3.82
C GLY A 251 3.84 -9.45 2.85
N ALA A 252 4.66 -9.61 1.81
CA ALA A 252 4.82 -8.63 0.75
C ALA A 252 3.51 -8.34 -0.04
N TRP A 253 2.58 -9.29 -0.11
CA TRP A 253 1.32 -9.14 -0.86
C TRP A 253 0.30 -8.25 -0.15
N THR A 254 0.41 -8.13 1.17
CA THR A 254 -0.55 -7.40 2.02
C THR A 254 0.05 -6.19 2.73
N ALA A 255 1.33 -5.91 2.50
CA ALA A 255 2.04 -4.84 3.17
C ALA A 255 1.61 -3.42 2.73
N CYS A 256 1.15 -3.28 1.47
CA CYS A 256 0.55 -2.06 0.92
C CYS A 256 -0.67 -2.40 0.06
N GLY A 257 -1.65 -1.48 0.00
CA GLY A 257 -2.72 -1.54 -0.98
C GLY A 257 -2.19 -1.14 -2.38
N ALA A 258 -1.76 -2.13 -3.16
CA ALA A 258 -1.23 -1.93 -4.51
C ALA A 258 -1.57 -3.13 -5.41
N TRP A 259 -1.21 -3.07 -6.69
CA TRP A 259 -1.56 -4.10 -7.70
C TRP A 259 -1.20 -5.53 -7.27
N PHE A 260 -0.14 -5.71 -6.51
CA PHE A 260 0.32 -7.03 -6.05
C PHE A 260 -0.56 -7.66 -4.97
N ALA A 261 -1.52 -6.93 -4.41
CA ALA A 261 -2.55 -7.50 -3.54
C ALA A 261 -3.40 -8.57 -4.27
N LEU A 262 -3.42 -8.54 -5.61
CA LEU A 262 -4.02 -9.59 -6.43
C LEU A 262 -3.38 -10.97 -6.23
N ASP A 263 -2.08 -11.03 -5.94
CA ASP A 263 -1.40 -12.31 -5.68
C ASP A 263 -2.00 -12.99 -4.43
N ALA A 264 -2.37 -12.18 -3.42
CA ALA A 264 -3.08 -12.69 -2.25
C ALA A 264 -4.51 -13.13 -2.59
N ALA A 265 -5.26 -12.36 -3.41
CA ALA A 265 -6.61 -12.75 -3.82
C ALA A 265 -6.61 -14.05 -4.65
N GLU A 266 -5.65 -14.22 -5.55
CA GLU A 266 -5.49 -15.45 -6.34
C GLU A 266 -5.10 -16.66 -5.48
N ALA A 267 -4.22 -16.47 -4.49
CA ALA A 267 -3.86 -17.52 -3.54
C ALA A 267 -5.06 -17.94 -2.68
N LEU A 268 -5.85 -16.98 -2.23
CA LEU A 268 -7.08 -17.21 -1.48
C LEU A 268 -8.12 -17.96 -2.32
N ALA A 269 -8.36 -17.49 -3.56
CA ALA A 269 -9.30 -18.14 -4.48
C ALA A 269 -8.90 -19.60 -4.77
N LYS A 270 -7.59 -19.85 -4.96
CA LYS A 270 -7.07 -21.20 -5.16
C LYS A 270 -7.26 -22.11 -3.92
N ALA A 271 -7.11 -21.55 -2.72
CA ALA A 271 -7.26 -22.32 -1.47
C ALA A 271 -8.72 -22.60 -1.12
N GLY A 272 -9.67 -21.77 -1.56
CA GLY A 272 -11.11 -21.95 -1.38
C GLY A 272 -11.77 -22.92 -2.38
N VAL A 273 -11.04 -23.41 -3.39
CA VAL A 273 -11.56 -24.44 -4.30
C VAL A 273 -11.35 -25.81 -3.65
N PRO A 274 -12.40 -26.62 -3.43
CA PRO A 274 -12.31 -27.95 -2.81
C PRO A 274 -11.56 -28.98 -3.68
#